data_9724a8738dba649cbfb3f6925f1a4fbb
#
_entry.id   9724a8738dba649cbfb3f6925f1a4fbb
#
_cell.length_a   1.000
_cell.length_b   1.000
_cell.length_c   1.000
_cell.angle_alpha   90.00
_cell.angle_beta   90.00
_cell.angle_gamma   90.00
#
_symmetry.space_group_name_H-M   'P 1'
#
loop_
_entity.id
_entity.type
_entity.pdbx_description
1 polymer ?
#
loop_
_entity_poly.entity_id
_entity_poly.type
_entity_poly.pdbx_seq_one_letter_code
_entity_poly.pdbx_strand_id
1 'polypeptide(L)'
;MTVDIAKALRQELSSAETTRAGLGYVSLTVDVPTLDALAVLETLNETGPRTYMETPAGGIAYAAGAPVEAWEGSGLDRFSEADKWLKDLAGKITSVGRPPRICARFPFHPGADDTKQTSRLFLPSWQVLTVRGHTEVTLIEPANAGAAERLAARAEPFQRFAYKVGRNNQESNESLVLNEVGGSWFPSAVRRATELIREGAFEKVVLTRAFDWRRTTAFDPYATLHRLRSANSVCHAYLVDSAGGTLVGSTPETLLAIHQDELRTEAVAGTTRRGASPSEDAALADALLASEKDNREHNVVTASILRRLNMVGIEGAVTSKPELLRLGKVMHLRTPVIGTLPSTRRFLEVAGELHPTPAVGGKPRIQALPFIPGFEPHDRGLYTGAVGWVGLDGRSGELVVALRCAELSGARARAYAGAGIVDGSDPAAEANETEMKLRTILDSLV
;
A
#
# COMPACT_ATOMS: atom_id res chain seq x y z
N MET A 1 32.95 -3.19 21.42
CA MET A 1 32.34 -3.54 22.73
C MET A 1 31.00 -4.14 22.41
N THR A 2 30.88 -5.46 22.39
CA THR A 2 29.61 -6.17 22.34
C THR A 2 28.92 -5.95 23.68
N VAL A 3 27.97 -5.03 23.72
CA VAL A 3 27.04 -4.93 24.85
C VAL A 3 26.37 -6.29 24.94
N ASP A 4 26.40 -6.91 26.12
CA ASP A 4 25.67 -8.15 26.37
C ASP A 4 24.17 -7.81 26.35
N ILE A 5 23.59 -7.87 25.12
CA ILE A 5 22.20 -7.54 24.83
C ILE A 5 21.27 -8.35 25.74
N ALA A 6 21.59 -9.62 26.01
CA ALA A 6 20.81 -10.47 26.89
C ALA A 6 20.81 -9.98 28.33
N LYS A 7 21.92 -9.42 28.81
CA LYS A 7 22.03 -8.88 30.17
C LYS A 7 21.30 -7.55 30.31
N ALA A 8 21.41 -6.66 29.33
CA ALA A 8 20.68 -5.39 29.29
C ALA A 8 19.15 -5.66 29.21
N LEU A 9 18.72 -6.58 28.34
CA LEU A 9 17.33 -7.03 28.22
C LEU A 9 16.78 -7.60 29.54
N ARG A 10 17.53 -8.46 30.24
CA ARG A 10 17.08 -9.01 31.53
C ARG A 10 16.86 -7.91 32.57
N GLN A 11 17.69 -6.90 32.57
CA GLN A 11 17.59 -5.79 33.52
C GLN A 11 16.38 -4.91 33.23
N GLU A 12 16.07 -4.62 31.96
CA GLU A 12 14.88 -3.86 31.57
C GLU A 12 13.59 -4.69 31.69
N LEU A 13 13.64 -5.99 31.34
CA LEU A 13 12.50 -6.88 31.48
C LEU A 13 12.18 -7.19 32.94
N SER A 14 13.15 -7.34 33.84
CA SER A 14 12.90 -7.56 35.26
C SER A 14 12.21 -6.38 35.94
N SER A 15 12.42 -5.17 35.44
CA SER A 15 11.67 -3.98 35.87
C SER A 15 10.23 -3.94 35.30
N ALA A 16 10.00 -4.54 34.14
CA ALA A 16 8.69 -4.61 33.48
C ALA A 16 7.84 -5.83 33.90
N GLU A 17 8.46 -6.96 34.21
CA GLU A 17 7.80 -8.20 34.68
C GLU A 17 7.09 -8.04 36.04
N THR A 18 7.52 -7.09 36.88
CA THR A 18 6.85 -6.77 38.15
C THR A 18 5.46 -6.15 37.96
N THR A 19 5.09 -5.74 36.74
CA THR A 19 3.84 -4.99 36.52
C THR A 19 2.73 -5.78 35.80
N ARG A 20 3.04 -6.87 35.07
CA ARG A 20 2.02 -7.68 34.35
C ARG A 20 2.46 -9.13 34.15
N ALA A 21 2.26 -9.97 35.14
CA ALA A 21 2.45 -11.42 34.99
C ALA A 21 1.46 -12.03 33.97
N GLY A 22 2.01 -12.50 32.83
CA GLY A 22 1.49 -13.59 32.02
C GLY A 22 0.36 -13.27 31.05
N LEU A 23 0.61 -12.92 29.84
CA LEU A 23 -0.13 -12.97 28.56
C LEU A 23 0.13 -11.71 27.72
N GLY A 24 1.33 -11.59 27.19
CA GLY A 24 1.69 -10.46 26.32
C GLY A 24 2.93 -10.77 25.51
N TYR A 25 3.48 -9.73 24.92
CA TYR A 25 4.66 -9.79 24.05
C TYR A 25 5.75 -8.85 24.56
N VAL A 26 6.99 -9.21 24.26
CA VAL A 26 8.16 -8.34 24.42
C VAL A 26 8.73 -8.06 23.06
N SER A 27 9.00 -6.80 22.76
CA SER A 27 9.72 -6.39 21.57
C SER A 27 11.08 -5.78 21.90
N LEU A 28 12.08 -6.12 21.08
CA LEU A 28 13.43 -5.57 21.15
C LEU A 28 13.76 -4.92 19.82
N THR A 29 14.13 -3.65 19.83
CA THR A 29 14.69 -2.95 18.66
C THR A 29 16.19 -2.71 18.86
N VAL A 30 16.98 -3.13 17.88
CA VAL A 30 18.43 -2.96 17.86
C VAL A 30 18.91 -2.34 16.56
N ASP A 31 19.93 -1.50 16.66
CA ASP A 31 20.65 -0.99 15.50
C ASP A 31 21.54 -2.08 14.91
N VAL A 32 21.55 -2.19 13.59
CA VAL A 32 22.38 -3.12 12.84
C VAL A 32 23.10 -2.41 11.69
N PRO A 33 24.15 -3.01 11.11
CA PRO A 33 24.73 -2.48 9.87
C PRO A 33 23.67 -2.32 8.79
N THR A 34 23.85 -1.37 7.88
CA THR A 34 22.91 -1.09 6.79
C THR A 34 22.55 -2.35 6.01
N LEU A 35 21.25 -2.68 5.97
CA LEU A 35 20.69 -3.83 5.26
C LEU A 35 19.71 -3.36 4.19
N ASP A 36 19.64 -4.09 3.07
CA ASP A 36 18.49 -4.00 2.15
C ASP A 36 17.34 -4.84 2.74
N ALA A 37 16.28 -4.16 3.18
CA ALA A 37 15.12 -4.81 3.78
C ALA A 37 14.47 -5.86 2.86
N LEU A 38 14.51 -5.65 1.52
CA LEU A 38 14.01 -6.62 0.55
C LEU A 38 14.89 -7.88 0.52
N ALA A 39 16.22 -7.72 0.56
CA ALA A 39 17.14 -8.86 0.60
C ALA A 39 17.00 -9.67 1.89
N VAL A 40 16.68 -9.03 3.02
CA VAL A 40 16.35 -9.73 4.26
C VAL A 40 15.08 -10.56 4.10
N LEU A 41 14.01 -9.95 3.59
CA LEU A 41 12.73 -10.63 3.37
C LEU A 41 12.88 -11.86 2.44
N GLU A 42 13.64 -11.70 1.35
CA GLU A 42 13.95 -12.77 0.40
C GLU A 42 14.78 -13.89 1.04
N THR A 43 15.78 -13.54 1.87
CA THR A 43 16.68 -14.51 2.49
C THR A 43 15.99 -15.33 3.57
N LEU A 44 15.14 -14.70 4.39
CA LEU A 44 14.41 -15.40 5.44
C LEU A 44 13.36 -16.34 4.85
N ASN A 45 12.80 -16.01 3.67
CA ASN A 45 11.86 -16.82 2.90
C ASN A 45 10.85 -17.61 3.75
N GLU A 46 10.33 -16.95 4.80
CA GLU A 46 9.41 -17.56 5.75
C GLU A 46 8.04 -17.83 5.11
N THR A 47 7.38 -18.88 5.53
CA THR A 47 5.99 -19.16 5.18
C THR A 47 5.07 -18.33 6.06
N GLY A 48 4.18 -17.55 5.45
CA GLY A 48 3.20 -16.72 6.16
C GLY A 48 3.09 -15.32 5.58
N PRO A 49 2.19 -14.52 6.12
CA PRO A 49 2.01 -13.16 5.66
C PRO A 49 3.27 -12.32 5.78
N ARG A 50 3.66 -11.72 4.66
CA ARG A 50 4.81 -10.83 4.53
C ARG A 50 4.34 -9.46 4.07
N THR A 51 5.06 -8.44 4.52
CA THR A 51 4.86 -7.06 4.07
C THR A 51 6.21 -6.44 3.76
N TYR A 52 6.30 -5.81 2.60
CA TYR A 52 7.40 -4.92 2.24
C TYR A 52 6.83 -3.60 1.76
N MET A 53 7.49 -2.49 2.10
CA MET A 53 7.19 -1.17 1.58
C MET A 53 8.47 -0.34 1.52
N GLU A 54 8.70 0.31 0.38
CA GLU A 54 9.86 1.18 0.17
C GLU A 54 9.41 2.49 -0.47
N THR A 55 9.96 3.58 0.03
CA THR A 55 9.85 4.90 -0.58
C THR A 55 11.25 5.35 -0.98
N PRO A 56 11.72 5.02 -2.20
CA PRO A 56 13.12 5.25 -2.60
C PRO A 56 13.53 6.72 -2.50
N ALA A 57 12.66 7.64 -2.94
CA ALA A 57 12.89 9.08 -2.83
C ALA A 57 13.01 9.57 -1.38
N GLY A 58 12.38 8.89 -0.42
CA GLY A 58 12.48 9.15 1.02
C GLY A 58 13.64 8.43 1.69
N GLY A 59 14.27 7.46 1.00
CA GLY A 59 15.29 6.59 1.56
C GLY A 59 14.78 5.72 2.71
N ILE A 60 13.51 5.29 2.63
CA ILE A 60 12.84 4.47 3.65
C ILE A 60 12.49 3.12 3.05
N ALA A 61 12.89 2.04 3.73
CA ALA A 61 12.47 0.68 3.40
C ALA A 61 12.05 -0.06 4.66
N TYR A 62 10.94 -0.78 4.58
CA TYR A 62 10.36 -1.57 5.66
C TYR A 62 10.05 -2.98 5.18
N ALA A 63 10.46 -3.99 5.93
CA ALA A 63 10.11 -5.38 5.71
C ALA A 63 9.68 -6.04 7.01
N ALA A 64 8.71 -6.92 6.96
CA ALA A 64 8.21 -7.65 8.11
C ALA A 64 7.56 -8.97 7.71
N GLY A 65 7.59 -9.95 8.61
CA GLY A 65 6.98 -11.24 8.36
C GLY A 65 6.67 -12.05 9.63
N ALA A 66 6.11 -13.23 9.40
CA ALA A 66 5.76 -14.21 10.43
C ALA A 66 4.91 -13.62 11.57
N PRO A 67 3.58 -13.52 11.43
CA PRO A 67 2.71 -12.93 12.44
C PRO A 67 2.75 -13.73 13.75
N VAL A 68 2.88 -13.03 14.88
CA VAL A 68 2.73 -13.60 16.22
C VAL A 68 1.32 -13.39 16.77
N GLU A 69 0.65 -12.32 16.35
CA GLU A 69 -0.77 -12.06 16.61
C GLU A 69 -1.36 -11.34 15.39
N ALA A 70 -2.61 -11.65 15.04
CA ALA A 70 -3.29 -11.04 13.92
C ALA A 70 -4.77 -10.81 14.21
N TRP A 71 -5.33 -9.79 13.60
CA TRP A 71 -6.74 -9.50 13.49
C TRP A 71 -7.16 -9.61 12.04
N GLU A 72 -8.32 -10.20 11.81
CA GLU A 72 -8.99 -10.20 10.51
C GLU A 72 -10.45 -9.77 10.68
N GLY A 73 -10.93 -8.98 9.73
CA GLY A 73 -12.30 -8.49 9.75
C GLY A 73 -12.75 -7.97 8.39
N SER A 74 -14.07 -7.87 8.25
CA SER A 74 -14.74 -7.38 7.04
C SER A 74 -15.86 -6.39 7.43
N GLY A 75 -16.61 -5.90 6.44
CA GLY A 75 -17.71 -4.99 6.71
C GLY A 75 -17.30 -3.52 6.75
N LEU A 76 -18.28 -2.65 6.95
CA LEU A 76 -18.12 -1.20 6.96
C LEU A 76 -17.29 -0.72 8.16
N ASP A 77 -17.40 -1.43 9.28
CA ASP A 77 -16.76 -1.08 10.55
C ASP A 77 -15.32 -1.60 10.68
N ARG A 78 -14.77 -2.25 9.63
CA ARG A 78 -13.45 -2.91 9.67
C ARG A 78 -12.30 -2.02 10.17
N PHE A 79 -12.32 -0.72 9.88
CA PHE A 79 -11.30 0.22 10.37
C PHE A 79 -11.45 0.50 11.87
N SER A 80 -12.67 0.67 12.36
CA SER A 80 -12.93 0.91 13.79
C SER A 80 -12.68 -0.35 14.63
N GLU A 81 -13.00 -1.54 14.11
CA GLU A 81 -12.72 -2.81 14.77
C GLU A 81 -11.20 -3.10 14.81
N ALA A 82 -10.50 -2.82 13.71
CA ALA A 82 -9.04 -2.89 13.66
C ALA A 82 -8.39 -1.95 14.69
N ASP A 83 -8.92 -0.73 14.88
CA ASP A 83 -8.41 0.21 15.87
C ASP A 83 -8.66 -0.26 17.30
N LYS A 84 -9.80 -0.90 17.59
CA LYS A 84 -10.06 -1.52 18.90
C LYS A 84 -9.05 -2.62 19.19
N TRP A 85 -8.84 -3.54 18.24
CA TRP A 85 -7.83 -4.58 18.37
C TRP A 85 -6.43 -4.01 18.60
N LEU A 86 -6.05 -2.95 17.85
CA LEU A 86 -4.77 -2.28 18.01
C LEU A 86 -4.58 -1.69 19.41
N LYS A 87 -5.62 -1.09 20.00
CA LYS A 87 -5.60 -0.60 21.40
C LYS A 87 -5.37 -1.72 22.38
N ASP A 88 -6.07 -2.84 22.21
CA ASP A 88 -5.92 -4.01 23.08
C ASP A 88 -4.53 -4.62 22.97
N LEU A 89 -4.01 -4.72 21.73
CA LEU A 89 -2.66 -5.20 21.46
C LEU A 89 -1.59 -4.29 22.11
N ALA A 90 -1.73 -2.98 21.99
CA ALA A 90 -0.80 -2.02 22.57
C ALA A 90 -0.67 -2.19 24.10
N GLY A 91 -1.77 -2.58 24.75
CA GLY A 91 -1.77 -2.91 26.19
C GLY A 91 -1.03 -4.19 26.56
N LYS A 92 -0.73 -5.07 25.59
CA LYS A 92 -0.07 -6.37 25.80
C LYS A 92 1.43 -6.35 25.47
N ILE A 93 1.95 -5.28 24.87
CA ILE A 93 3.34 -5.23 24.38
C ILE A 93 4.19 -4.37 25.33
N THR A 94 5.31 -4.94 25.77
CA THR A 94 6.41 -4.23 26.42
C THR A 94 7.53 -4.05 25.42
N SER A 95 7.91 -2.80 25.10
CA SER A 95 8.91 -2.50 24.08
C SER A 95 10.22 -2.04 24.73
N VAL A 96 11.33 -2.65 24.31
CA VAL A 96 12.69 -2.20 24.57
C VAL A 96 13.23 -1.56 23.30
N GLY A 97 13.50 -0.27 23.34
CA GLY A 97 13.78 0.55 22.18
C GLY A 97 12.49 1.03 21.49
N ARG A 98 12.52 1.15 20.16
CA ARG A 98 11.38 1.64 19.38
C ARG A 98 10.23 0.61 19.36
N PRO A 99 8.97 1.04 19.59
CA PRO A 99 7.83 0.14 19.48
C PRO A 99 7.67 -0.45 18.06
N PRO A 100 7.12 -1.69 17.95
CA PRO A 100 6.90 -2.31 16.66
C PRO A 100 5.83 -1.59 15.83
N ARG A 101 5.95 -1.70 14.51
CA ARG A 101 4.90 -1.35 13.55
C ARG A 101 3.99 -2.54 13.33
N ILE A 102 2.72 -2.28 13.11
CA ILE A 102 1.70 -3.27 12.82
C ILE A 102 1.45 -3.26 11.32
N CYS A 103 1.67 -4.38 10.65
CA CYS A 103 1.37 -4.50 9.23
C CYS A 103 -0.13 -4.42 9.01
N ALA A 104 -0.57 -3.70 7.97
CA ALA A 104 -1.98 -3.44 7.72
C ALA A 104 -2.31 -3.58 6.23
N ARG A 105 -3.46 -4.22 5.94
CA ARG A 105 -4.06 -4.26 4.60
C ARG A 105 -5.58 -4.22 4.69
N PHE A 106 -6.18 -3.42 3.80
CA PHE A 106 -7.62 -3.26 3.68
C PHE A 106 -8.02 -3.40 2.22
N PRO A 107 -8.82 -4.42 1.83
CA PRO A 107 -9.35 -4.56 0.48
C PRO A 107 -10.19 -3.35 0.06
N PHE A 108 -10.35 -3.16 -1.26
CA PHE A 108 -11.18 -2.10 -1.82
C PHE A 108 -12.62 -2.17 -1.31
N HIS A 109 -13.27 -3.31 -1.50
CA HIS A 109 -14.60 -3.55 -0.95
C HIS A 109 -14.53 -3.96 0.52
N PRO A 110 -15.54 -3.58 1.32
CA PRO A 110 -15.61 -4.00 2.72
C PRO A 110 -15.71 -5.52 2.92
N GLY A 111 -16.01 -6.27 1.85
CA GLY A 111 -16.27 -7.70 1.90
C GLY A 111 -17.67 -8.00 2.47
N ALA A 112 -18.27 -9.11 2.02
CA ALA A 112 -19.33 -9.80 2.74
C ALA A 112 -18.68 -10.99 3.50
N ASP A 113 -19.33 -11.53 4.51
CA ASP A 113 -18.80 -12.60 5.36
C ASP A 113 -18.32 -13.87 4.59
N ASP A 114 -18.77 -14.05 3.34
CA ASP A 114 -18.39 -15.16 2.45
C ASP A 114 -17.21 -14.86 1.51
N THR A 115 -16.62 -13.66 1.53
CA THR A 115 -15.51 -13.34 0.63
C THR A 115 -14.17 -13.68 1.29
N LYS A 116 -13.26 -14.31 0.54
CA LYS A 116 -11.85 -14.59 0.95
C LYS A 116 -11.02 -13.31 1.19
N GLN A 117 -11.66 -12.13 1.16
CA GLN A 117 -10.99 -10.85 1.17
C GLN A 117 -11.27 -10.12 2.48
N THR A 118 -10.50 -10.47 3.49
CA THR A 118 -10.54 -9.81 4.79
C THR A 118 -9.51 -8.70 4.90
N SER A 119 -9.86 -7.63 5.61
CA SER A 119 -8.89 -6.71 6.17
C SER A 119 -8.06 -7.43 7.20
N ARG A 120 -6.78 -7.12 7.28
CA ARG A 120 -5.89 -7.77 8.23
C ARG A 120 -4.91 -6.77 8.82
N LEU A 121 -4.77 -6.83 10.14
CA LEU A 121 -3.64 -6.28 10.87
C LEU A 121 -2.87 -7.43 11.49
N PHE A 122 -1.54 -7.33 11.54
CA PHE A 122 -0.76 -8.31 12.27
C PHE A 122 0.49 -7.71 12.93
N LEU A 123 0.81 -8.19 14.11
CA LEU A 123 2.07 -7.99 14.79
C LEU A 123 3.07 -9.01 14.22
N PRO A 124 4.11 -8.60 13.51
CA PRO A 124 5.10 -9.53 12.97
C PRO A 124 6.05 -10.01 14.06
N SER A 125 6.69 -11.17 13.86
CA SER A 125 7.73 -11.67 14.76
C SER A 125 9.07 -10.95 14.57
N TRP A 126 9.27 -10.34 13.40
CA TRP A 126 10.44 -9.53 13.07
C TRP A 126 10.10 -8.40 12.09
N GLN A 127 10.85 -7.32 12.18
CA GLN A 127 10.78 -6.17 11.28
C GLN A 127 12.18 -5.65 10.99
N VAL A 128 12.40 -5.17 9.78
CA VAL A 128 13.58 -4.41 9.37
C VAL A 128 13.11 -3.05 8.87
N LEU A 129 13.64 -2.00 9.44
CA LEU A 129 13.39 -0.63 9.01
C LEU A 129 14.73 0.03 8.66
N THR A 130 14.88 0.43 7.41
CA THR A 130 16.02 1.24 6.96
C THR A 130 15.54 2.66 6.66
N VAL A 131 16.17 3.65 7.26
CA VAL A 131 15.88 5.08 7.03
C VAL A 131 17.20 5.79 6.71
N ARG A 132 17.36 6.24 5.48
CA ARG A 132 18.55 6.97 5.00
C ARG A 132 19.87 6.30 5.37
N GLY A 133 19.92 4.98 5.20
CA GLY A 133 21.12 4.17 5.46
C GLY A 133 21.30 3.72 6.92
N HIS A 134 20.45 4.14 7.84
CA HIS A 134 20.41 3.62 9.20
C HIS A 134 19.37 2.48 9.26
N THR A 135 19.76 1.33 9.80
CA THR A 135 18.89 0.14 9.86
C THR A 135 18.65 -0.30 11.29
N GLU A 136 17.39 -0.47 11.62
CA GLU A 136 16.92 -1.07 12.86
C GLU A 136 16.23 -2.41 12.58
N VAL A 137 16.45 -3.37 13.46
CA VAL A 137 15.73 -4.65 13.49
C VAL A 137 14.93 -4.71 14.77
N THR A 138 13.61 -4.96 14.64
CA THR A 138 12.73 -5.20 15.78
C THR A 138 12.33 -6.67 15.79
N LEU A 139 12.53 -7.34 16.91
CA LEU A 139 12.17 -8.73 17.14
C LEU A 139 11.10 -8.79 18.20
N ILE A 140 10.12 -9.68 18.05
CA ILE A 140 8.99 -9.82 18.94
C ILE A 140 8.87 -11.28 19.37
N GLU A 141 8.69 -11.51 20.68
CA GLU A 141 8.51 -12.81 21.31
C GLU A 141 7.37 -12.79 22.34
N PRO A 142 6.69 -13.92 22.60
CA PRO A 142 5.82 -14.03 23.76
C PRO A 142 6.56 -13.73 25.08
N ALA A 143 5.92 -12.96 25.97
CA ALA A 143 6.48 -12.56 27.27
C ALA A 143 6.41 -13.73 28.27
N ASN A 144 7.32 -14.69 28.12
CA ASN A 144 7.45 -15.85 28.99
C ASN A 144 8.93 -16.11 29.34
N ALA A 145 9.17 -17.10 30.19
CA ALA A 145 10.53 -17.47 30.60
C ALA A 145 11.43 -17.73 29.39
N GLY A 146 12.61 -17.12 29.34
CA GLY A 146 13.56 -17.24 28.25
C GLY A 146 13.32 -16.32 27.06
N ALA A 147 12.35 -15.38 27.13
CA ALA A 147 12.10 -14.44 26.04
C ALA A 147 13.34 -13.58 25.70
N ALA A 148 14.07 -13.12 26.72
CA ALA A 148 15.29 -12.33 26.54
C ALA A 148 16.38 -13.09 25.78
N GLU A 149 16.58 -14.35 26.12
CA GLU A 149 17.54 -15.25 25.49
C GLU A 149 17.18 -15.52 24.03
N ARG A 150 15.89 -15.77 23.75
CA ARG A 150 15.41 -15.98 22.37
C ARG A 150 15.56 -14.72 21.54
N LEU A 151 15.20 -13.55 22.06
CA LEU A 151 15.38 -12.27 21.36
C LEU A 151 16.85 -12.00 21.05
N ALA A 152 17.76 -12.22 22.03
CA ALA A 152 19.18 -12.04 21.83
C ALA A 152 19.75 -13.00 20.76
N ALA A 153 19.37 -14.27 20.80
CA ALA A 153 19.79 -15.26 19.82
C ALA A 153 19.27 -14.94 18.40
N ARG A 154 18.05 -14.42 18.28
CA ARG A 154 17.47 -14.01 16.99
C ARG A 154 18.05 -12.70 16.45
N ALA A 155 18.59 -11.82 17.30
CA ALA A 155 19.24 -10.58 16.86
C ALA A 155 20.63 -10.81 16.27
N GLU A 156 21.36 -11.86 16.71
CA GLU A 156 22.73 -12.12 16.29
C GLU A 156 22.90 -12.29 14.75
N PRO A 157 22.06 -13.05 14.02
CA PRO A 157 22.18 -13.20 12.57
C PRO A 157 22.11 -11.86 11.82
N PHE A 158 21.28 -10.91 12.27
CA PHE A 158 21.15 -9.61 11.62
C PHE A 158 22.40 -8.73 11.77
N GLN A 159 23.18 -8.90 12.83
CA GLN A 159 24.45 -8.18 13.02
C GLN A 159 25.55 -8.66 12.06
N ARG A 160 25.43 -9.88 11.53
CA ARG A 160 26.38 -10.52 10.61
C ARG A 160 25.81 -10.71 9.20
N PHE A 161 24.64 -10.15 8.93
CA PHE A 161 23.97 -10.32 7.63
C PHE A 161 24.84 -9.74 6.51
N ALA A 162 25.37 -10.63 5.67
CA ALA A 162 26.18 -10.23 4.53
C ALA A 162 25.27 -9.87 3.36
N TYR A 163 25.47 -8.70 2.79
CA TYR A 163 24.74 -8.21 1.62
C TYR A 163 24.92 -9.18 0.44
N LYS A 164 23.88 -9.86 0.02
CA LYS A 164 23.85 -10.59 -1.24
C LYS A 164 23.34 -9.64 -2.33
N VAL A 165 24.26 -9.04 -3.06
CA VAL A 165 23.93 -8.21 -4.23
C VAL A 165 23.41 -9.10 -5.34
N GLY A 166 22.16 -8.84 -5.76
CA GLY A 166 21.67 -9.08 -7.09
C GLY A 166 21.54 -10.53 -7.54
N ARG A 167 20.32 -11.03 -7.67
CA ARG A 167 20.04 -12.11 -8.62
C ARG A 167 20.24 -11.59 -10.04
N ASN A 168 20.91 -12.37 -10.87
CA ASN A 168 20.86 -12.22 -12.33
C ASN A 168 19.39 -12.28 -12.75
N ASN A 169 18.85 -11.17 -13.23
CA ASN A 169 17.58 -11.13 -13.91
C ASN A 169 17.71 -11.93 -15.20
N GLN A 170 17.39 -13.23 -15.16
CA GLN A 170 17.17 -13.98 -16.38
C GLN A 170 15.85 -13.46 -16.97
N GLU A 171 15.95 -12.67 -18.03
CA GLU A 171 14.81 -12.35 -18.88
C GLU A 171 14.25 -13.67 -19.42
N SER A 172 13.01 -13.98 -19.11
CA SER A 172 12.34 -15.12 -19.73
C SER A 172 11.76 -14.66 -21.06
N ASN A 173 12.27 -15.18 -22.16
CA ASN A 173 11.72 -14.99 -23.52
C ASN A 173 10.43 -15.82 -23.74
N GLU A 174 9.67 -16.13 -22.70
CA GLU A 174 8.43 -16.87 -22.84
C GLU A 174 7.33 -15.99 -23.46
N SER A 175 6.63 -16.53 -24.46
CA SER A 175 5.45 -15.89 -25.05
C SER A 175 4.33 -15.86 -24.01
N LEU A 176 3.99 -14.66 -23.54
CA LEU A 176 2.94 -14.44 -22.55
C LEU A 176 1.59 -14.30 -23.24
N VAL A 177 0.64 -15.16 -22.90
CA VAL A 177 -0.74 -15.03 -23.34
C VAL A 177 -1.49 -14.17 -22.32
N LEU A 178 -1.88 -12.96 -22.75
CA LEU A 178 -2.68 -12.02 -21.96
C LEU A 178 -4.16 -12.22 -22.25
N ASN A 179 -4.95 -12.49 -21.23
CA ASN A 179 -6.41 -12.62 -21.34
C ASN A 179 -7.11 -11.60 -20.45
N GLU A 180 -7.93 -10.76 -21.04
CA GLU A 180 -8.81 -9.86 -20.27
C GLU A 180 -9.92 -10.65 -19.60
N VAL A 181 -10.11 -10.45 -18.30
CA VAL A 181 -11.17 -11.10 -17.53
C VAL A 181 -12.52 -10.52 -17.93
N GLY A 182 -13.46 -11.38 -18.33
CA GLY A 182 -14.78 -10.97 -18.81
C GLY A 182 -14.83 -10.54 -20.28
N GLY A 183 -13.69 -10.59 -21.00
CA GLY A 183 -13.64 -10.23 -22.43
C GLY A 183 -13.86 -8.74 -22.68
N SER A 184 -14.47 -8.37 -23.82
CA SER A 184 -14.60 -6.97 -24.28
C SER A 184 -15.76 -6.21 -23.62
N TRP A 185 -15.92 -6.31 -22.31
CA TRP A 185 -17.03 -5.69 -21.55
C TRP A 185 -16.84 -4.18 -21.31
N PHE A 186 -15.60 -3.72 -21.16
CA PHE A 186 -15.26 -2.39 -20.66
C PHE A 186 -15.85 -1.23 -21.46
N PRO A 187 -15.83 -1.19 -22.82
CA PRO A 187 -16.43 -0.10 -23.57
C PRO A 187 -17.95 0.05 -23.35
N SER A 188 -18.68 -1.05 -23.15
CA SER A 188 -20.13 -1.01 -22.87
C SER A 188 -20.40 -0.53 -21.46
N ALA A 189 -19.59 -0.91 -20.49
CA ALA A 189 -19.67 -0.42 -19.12
C ALA A 189 -19.38 1.09 -19.03
N VAL A 190 -18.38 1.60 -19.76
CA VAL A 190 -18.10 3.05 -19.84
C VAL A 190 -19.32 3.81 -20.38
N ARG A 191 -19.93 3.35 -21.48
CA ARG A 191 -21.18 3.99 -22.02
C ARG A 191 -22.29 3.99 -20.98
N ARG A 192 -22.57 2.84 -20.33
CA ARG A 192 -23.62 2.76 -19.32
C ARG A 192 -23.33 3.63 -18.10
N ALA A 193 -22.10 3.68 -17.64
CA ALA A 193 -21.69 4.57 -16.54
C ALA A 193 -21.88 6.05 -16.91
N THR A 194 -21.53 6.45 -18.14
CA THR A 194 -21.75 7.82 -18.63
C THR A 194 -23.25 8.19 -18.70
N GLU A 195 -24.10 7.24 -19.12
CA GLU A 195 -25.57 7.42 -19.08
C GLU A 195 -26.08 7.66 -17.65
N LEU A 196 -25.68 6.80 -16.70
CA LEU A 196 -26.06 6.93 -15.29
C LEU A 196 -25.58 8.24 -14.67
N ILE A 197 -24.41 8.74 -15.06
CA ILE A 197 -23.93 10.06 -14.65
C ILE A 197 -24.86 11.17 -15.16
N ARG A 198 -25.30 11.11 -16.42
CA ARG A 198 -26.25 12.08 -16.99
C ARG A 198 -27.63 11.98 -16.36
N GLU A 199 -28.06 10.78 -15.96
CA GLU A 199 -29.29 10.55 -15.19
C GLU A 199 -29.17 11.04 -13.72
N GLY A 200 -27.98 11.47 -13.26
CA GLY A 200 -27.74 11.98 -11.91
C GLY A 200 -27.57 10.91 -10.83
N ALA A 201 -27.32 9.66 -11.21
CA ALA A 201 -27.10 8.58 -10.25
C ALA A 201 -25.83 8.78 -9.41
N PHE A 202 -24.78 9.30 -10.02
CA PHE A 202 -23.50 9.70 -9.39
C PHE A 202 -22.76 10.65 -10.34
N GLU A 203 -21.68 11.33 -9.83
CA GLU A 203 -20.90 12.29 -10.61
C GLU A 203 -19.68 11.65 -11.29
N LYS A 204 -19.13 10.60 -10.68
CA LYS A 204 -17.93 9.88 -11.14
C LYS A 204 -17.95 8.45 -10.62
N VAL A 205 -17.49 7.50 -11.44
CA VAL A 205 -17.15 6.14 -11.02
C VAL A 205 -15.82 5.73 -11.63
N VAL A 206 -15.01 4.96 -10.90
CA VAL A 206 -13.79 4.36 -11.44
C VAL A 206 -14.10 2.92 -11.82
N LEU A 207 -13.86 2.57 -13.10
CA LEU A 207 -13.99 1.20 -13.60
C LEU A 207 -12.62 0.61 -13.86
N THR A 208 -12.44 -0.65 -13.47
CA THR A 208 -11.15 -1.33 -13.52
C THR A 208 -11.22 -2.57 -14.39
N ARG A 209 -10.13 -2.85 -15.11
CA ARG A 209 -9.95 -4.07 -15.93
C ARG A 209 -8.93 -4.97 -15.23
N ALA A 210 -9.12 -6.28 -15.32
CA ALA A 210 -8.19 -7.28 -14.84
C ALA A 210 -7.70 -8.14 -16.01
N PHE A 211 -6.40 -8.46 -15.99
CA PHE A 211 -5.76 -9.24 -17.03
C PHE A 211 -5.00 -10.40 -16.40
N ASP A 212 -5.31 -11.61 -16.84
CA ASP A 212 -4.65 -12.82 -16.40
C ASP A 212 -3.53 -13.22 -17.36
N TRP A 213 -2.37 -13.51 -16.78
CA TRP A 213 -1.23 -14.10 -17.48
C TRP A 213 -0.88 -15.44 -16.93
N ARG A 214 -0.41 -16.28 -17.83
CA ARG A 214 0.13 -17.59 -17.48
C ARG A 214 1.45 -17.80 -18.21
N ARG A 215 2.39 -18.42 -17.51
CA ARG A 215 3.64 -18.92 -18.05
C ARG A 215 3.90 -20.35 -17.54
N THR A 216 4.96 -21.00 -18.03
CA THR A 216 5.30 -22.37 -17.64
C THR A 216 5.99 -22.42 -16.27
N THR A 217 6.72 -21.36 -15.91
CA THR A 217 7.45 -21.25 -14.64
C THR A 217 6.71 -20.33 -13.65
N ALA A 218 6.95 -20.52 -12.36
CA ALA A 218 6.38 -19.63 -11.35
C ALA A 218 6.95 -18.21 -11.46
N PHE A 219 6.09 -17.21 -11.23
CA PHE A 219 6.53 -15.82 -11.08
C PHE A 219 7.32 -15.67 -9.79
N ASP A 220 8.42 -14.91 -9.86
CA ASP A 220 9.21 -14.54 -8.69
C ASP A 220 8.77 -13.15 -8.22
N PRO A 221 8.10 -13.03 -7.05
CA PRO A 221 7.64 -11.73 -6.55
C PRO A 221 8.79 -10.79 -6.18
N TYR A 222 9.93 -11.33 -5.73
CA TYR A 222 11.09 -10.51 -5.38
C TYR A 222 11.77 -9.94 -6.63
N ALA A 223 11.98 -10.76 -7.65
CA ALA A 223 12.53 -10.30 -8.93
C ALA A 223 11.63 -9.24 -9.58
N THR A 224 10.30 -9.45 -9.55
CA THR A 224 9.31 -8.47 -10.02
C THR A 224 9.42 -7.16 -9.25
N LEU A 225 9.51 -7.23 -7.93
CA LEU A 225 9.61 -6.04 -7.08
C LEU A 225 10.95 -5.30 -7.29
N HIS A 226 12.06 -6.00 -7.48
CA HIS A 226 13.36 -5.40 -7.81
C HIS A 226 13.28 -4.59 -9.12
N ARG A 227 12.60 -5.10 -10.15
CA ARG A 227 12.38 -4.37 -11.41
C ARG A 227 11.48 -3.15 -11.20
N LEU A 228 10.38 -3.30 -10.44
CA LEU A 228 9.46 -2.19 -10.14
C LEU A 228 10.13 -1.04 -9.40
N ARG A 229 10.89 -1.32 -8.32
CA ARG A 229 11.57 -0.29 -7.53
C ARG A 229 12.65 0.45 -8.33
N SER A 230 13.32 -0.26 -9.23
CA SER A 230 14.34 0.33 -10.11
C SER A 230 13.74 1.21 -11.20
N ALA A 231 12.60 0.79 -11.78
CA ALA A 231 11.95 1.53 -12.85
C ALA A 231 11.16 2.76 -12.37
N ASN A 232 10.74 2.80 -11.09
CA ASN A 232 9.80 3.79 -10.54
C ASN A 232 10.29 4.36 -9.20
N SER A 233 11.47 4.97 -9.18
CA SER A 233 12.13 5.45 -7.95
C SER A 233 11.36 6.53 -7.16
N VAL A 234 10.36 7.17 -7.75
CA VAL A 234 9.49 8.16 -7.10
C VAL A 234 8.22 7.58 -6.51
N CYS A 235 7.95 6.28 -6.76
CA CYS A 235 6.77 5.57 -6.28
C CYS A 235 7.10 4.76 -5.02
N HIS A 236 6.06 4.43 -4.25
CA HIS A 236 6.17 3.43 -3.20
C HIS A 236 6.18 2.02 -3.84
N ALA A 237 7.27 1.28 -3.71
CA ALA A 237 7.32 -0.13 -4.07
C ALA A 237 6.81 -0.97 -2.90
N TYR A 238 5.95 -1.95 -3.16
CA TYR A 238 5.35 -2.76 -2.10
C TYR A 238 5.15 -4.22 -2.49
N LEU A 239 5.18 -5.08 -1.48
CA LEU A 239 4.82 -6.49 -1.54
C LEU A 239 3.98 -6.83 -0.33
N VAL A 240 2.82 -7.45 -0.55
CA VAL A 240 1.90 -7.87 0.50
C VAL A 240 1.28 -9.23 0.13
N ASP A 241 1.37 -10.20 1.03
CA ASP A 241 0.67 -11.46 0.81
C ASP A 241 -0.84 -11.28 0.97
N SER A 242 -1.60 -11.87 0.06
CA SER A 242 -3.06 -11.87 -0.02
C SER A 242 -3.60 -13.30 0.05
N ALA A 243 -4.92 -13.47 0.06
CA ALA A 243 -5.55 -14.79 -0.04
C ALA A 243 -5.36 -15.44 -1.43
N GLY A 244 -5.15 -14.64 -2.48
CA GLY A 244 -4.97 -15.10 -3.86
C GLY A 244 -3.52 -15.35 -4.26
N GLY A 245 -2.56 -14.89 -3.45
CA GLY A 245 -1.13 -14.96 -3.75
C GLY A 245 -0.35 -13.79 -3.14
N THR A 246 0.70 -13.35 -3.80
CA THR A 246 1.50 -12.18 -3.39
C THR A 246 1.18 -11.00 -4.30
N LEU A 247 0.65 -9.92 -3.74
CA LEU A 247 0.46 -8.66 -4.47
C LEU A 247 1.78 -7.88 -4.47
N VAL A 248 2.29 -7.57 -5.65
CA VAL A 248 3.47 -6.72 -5.84
C VAL A 248 3.10 -5.51 -6.69
N GLY A 249 3.64 -4.34 -6.34
CA GLY A 249 3.29 -3.13 -7.05
C GLY A 249 4.22 -1.95 -6.79
N SER A 250 3.98 -0.88 -7.56
CA SER A 250 4.69 0.40 -7.43
C SER A 250 3.70 1.55 -7.60
N THR A 251 3.22 2.10 -6.48
CA THR A 251 2.15 3.11 -6.46
C THR A 251 2.67 4.52 -6.25
N PRO A 252 2.16 5.50 -6.98
CA PRO A 252 2.47 6.90 -6.74
C PRO A 252 1.56 7.55 -5.70
N GLU A 253 0.56 6.85 -5.15
CA GLU A 253 -0.51 7.45 -4.36
C GLU A 253 -0.45 7.03 -2.89
N THR A 254 -0.20 8.02 -2.02
CA THR A 254 -0.30 7.88 -0.56
C THR A 254 -1.74 8.11 -0.13
N LEU A 255 -2.39 7.09 0.44
CA LEU A 255 -3.72 7.27 1.05
C LEU A 255 -3.63 8.16 2.28
N LEU A 256 -2.73 7.83 3.18
CA LEU A 256 -2.51 8.55 4.44
C LEU A 256 -1.14 8.21 5.02
N ALA A 257 -0.37 9.22 5.37
CA ALA A 257 0.82 9.09 6.20
C ALA A 257 0.71 10.05 7.38
N ILE A 258 1.02 9.58 8.59
CA ILE A 258 1.06 10.42 9.79
C ILE A 258 2.34 10.12 10.56
N HIS A 259 3.13 11.17 10.79
CA HIS A 259 4.34 11.11 11.57
C HIS A 259 4.43 12.34 12.48
N GLN A 260 4.61 12.14 13.80
CA GLN A 260 4.65 13.24 14.78
C GLN A 260 3.44 14.18 14.65
N ASP A 261 2.24 13.59 14.47
CA ASP A 261 0.97 14.27 14.24
C ASP A 261 0.87 15.07 12.91
N GLU A 262 1.93 15.20 12.13
CA GLU A 262 1.84 15.74 10.78
C GLU A 262 1.17 14.72 9.87
N LEU A 263 0.02 15.08 9.32
CA LEU A 263 -0.75 14.30 8.38
C LEU A 263 -0.38 14.70 6.95
N ARG A 264 -0.18 13.71 6.10
CA ARG A 264 0.01 13.86 4.65
C ARG A 264 -0.90 12.90 3.91
N THR A 265 -1.57 13.40 2.89
CA THR A 265 -2.28 12.65 1.87
C THR A 265 -2.16 13.42 0.56
N GLU A 266 -2.67 12.87 -0.53
CA GLU A 266 -2.55 13.53 -1.82
C GLU A 266 -3.72 13.20 -2.74
N ALA A 267 -4.07 14.14 -3.61
CA ALA A 267 -4.94 13.90 -4.74
C ALA A 267 -4.08 13.61 -5.97
N VAL A 268 -4.31 12.47 -6.63
CA VAL A 268 -3.67 12.11 -7.89
C VAL A 268 -4.78 11.78 -8.89
N ALA A 269 -4.97 12.65 -9.90
CA ALA A 269 -5.98 12.46 -10.95
C ALA A 269 -5.62 13.30 -12.18
N GLY A 270 -6.18 12.95 -13.34
CA GLY A 270 -5.73 13.47 -14.64
C GLY A 270 -4.46 12.75 -15.09
N THR A 271 -4.44 12.30 -16.35
CA THR A 271 -3.34 11.45 -16.86
C THR A 271 -3.02 11.77 -18.30
N THR A 272 -1.72 11.85 -18.60
CA THR A 272 -1.21 11.82 -19.99
C THR A 272 0.02 10.92 -20.10
N ARG A 273 0.33 10.48 -21.31
CA ARG A 273 1.54 9.70 -21.58
C ARG A 273 2.81 10.56 -21.47
N ARG A 274 3.95 9.92 -21.33
CA ARG A 274 5.25 10.57 -21.50
C ARG A 274 5.52 10.82 -22.99
N GLY A 275 6.26 11.89 -23.27
CA GLY A 275 6.73 12.19 -24.61
C GLY A 275 7.90 11.30 -25.03
N ALA A 276 8.01 11.03 -26.35
CA ALA A 276 9.16 10.31 -26.91
C ALA A 276 10.44 11.17 -26.98
N SER A 277 10.29 12.48 -26.86
CA SER A 277 11.38 13.45 -26.79
C SER A 277 11.14 14.46 -25.66
N PRO A 278 12.17 15.16 -25.16
CA PRO A 278 12.00 16.20 -24.13
C PRO A 278 11.03 17.31 -24.52
N SER A 279 11.01 17.73 -25.80
CA SER A 279 10.09 18.74 -26.28
C SER A 279 8.64 18.27 -26.34
N GLU A 280 8.41 17.03 -26.76
CA GLU A 280 7.08 16.41 -26.74
C GLU A 280 6.59 16.19 -25.28
N ASP A 281 7.48 15.75 -24.39
CA ASP A 281 7.15 15.56 -22.97
C ASP A 281 6.73 16.89 -22.33
N ALA A 282 7.43 17.98 -22.62
CA ALA A 282 7.06 19.30 -22.15
C ALA A 282 5.70 19.77 -22.72
N ALA A 283 5.45 19.58 -24.02
CA ALA A 283 4.18 19.94 -24.64
C ALA A 283 2.99 19.16 -24.06
N LEU A 284 3.16 17.85 -23.81
CA LEU A 284 2.14 17.01 -23.15
C LEU A 284 1.91 17.43 -21.69
N ALA A 285 2.96 17.82 -20.99
CA ALA A 285 2.88 18.34 -19.63
C ALA A 285 2.09 19.65 -19.55
N ASP A 286 2.38 20.60 -20.44
CA ASP A 286 1.67 21.87 -20.52
C ASP A 286 0.21 21.67 -20.93
N ALA A 287 -0.06 20.75 -21.86
CA ALA A 287 -1.42 20.39 -22.26
C ALA A 287 -2.21 19.79 -21.09
N LEU A 288 -1.61 18.92 -20.26
CA LEU A 288 -2.26 18.33 -19.08
C LEU A 288 -2.59 19.42 -18.04
N LEU A 289 -1.65 20.33 -17.75
CA LEU A 289 -1.86 21.45 -16.83
C LEU A 289 -2.95 22.41 -17.32
N ALA A 290 -3.10 22.59 -18.63
CA ALA A 290 -4.11 23.46 -19.24
C ALA A 290 -5.45 22.75 -19.49
N SER A 291 -5.53 21.43 -19.36
CA SER A 291 -6.74 20.65 -19.65
C SER A 291 -7.86 20.94 -18.65
N GLU A 292 -8.96 21.55 -19.11
CA GLU A 292 -10.13 21.81 -18.27
C GLU A 292 -10.79 20.53 -17.75
N LYS A 293 -10.81 19.46 -18.56
CA LYS A 293 -11.34 18.15 -18.17
C LYS A 293 -10.56 17.56 -17.01
N ASP A 294 -9.22 17.48 -17.16
CA ASP A 294 -8.34 16.87 -16.17
C ASP A 294 -8.30 17.69 -14.88
N ASN A 295 -8.29 19.03 -14.98
CA ASN A 295 -8.36 19.91 -13.81
C ASN A 295 -9.71 19.77 -13.06
N ARG A 296 -10.84 19.62 -13.77
CA ARG A 296 -12.14 19.35 -13.12
C ARG A 296 -12.11 18.02 -12.38
N GLU A 297 -11.62 16.95 -13.01
CA GLU A 297 -11.49 15.63 -12.37
C GLU A 297 -10.61 15.72 -11.11
N HIS A 298 -9.46 16.36 -11.22
CA HIS A 298 -8.51 16.55 -10.13
C HIS A 298 -9.09 17.35 -8.96
N ASN A 299 -9.81 18.44 -9.25
CA ASN A 299 -10.47 19.26 -8.25
C ASN A 299 -11.56 18.49 -7.49
N VAL A 300 -12.28 17.60 -8.16
CA VAL A 300 -13.27 16.71 -7.53
C VAL A 300 -12.62 15.82 -6.47
N VAL A 301 -11.45 15.24 -6.78
CA VAL A 301 -10.70 14.40 -5.83
C VAL A 301 -10.18 15.23 -4.66
N THR A 302 -9.53 16.36 -4.94
CA THR A 302 -8.97 17.26 -3.91
C THR A 302 -10.05 17.77 -2.94
N ALA A 303 -11.15 18.29 -3.47
CA ALA A 303 -12.27 18.78 -2.65
C ALA A 303 -12.91 17.67 -1.80
N SER A 304 -12.96 16.44 -2.31
CA SER A 304 -13.48 15.30 -1.54
C SER A 304 -12.56 14.93 -0.38
N ILE A 305 -11.24 14.90 -0.60
CA ILE A 305 -10.25 14.63 0.47
C ILE A 305 -10.38 15.67 1.57
N LEU A 306 -10.36 16.97 1.23
CA LEU A 306 -10.51 18.06 2.18
C LEU A 306 -11.80 17.96 2.99
N ARG A 307 -12.94 17.74 2.32
CA ARG A 307 -14.23 17.59 3.01
C ARG A 307 -14.20 16.44 4.00
N ARG A 308 -13.58 15.29 3.66
CA ARG A 308 -13.49 14.13 4.54
C ARG A 308 -12.58 14.36 5.73
N LEU A 309 -11.46 15.04 5.52
CA LEU A 309 -10.59 15.48 6.62
C LEU A 309 -11.32 16.40 7.59
N ASN A 310 -12.12 17.35 7.06
CA ASN A 310 -12.95 18.22 7.90
C ASN A 310 -13.99 17.43 8.71
N MET A 311 -14.58 16.36 8.16
CA MET A 311 -15.55 15.51 8.90
C MET A 311 -14.92 14.81 10.11
N VAL A 312 -13.62 14.54 10.10
CA VAL A 312 -12.88 14.00 11.25
C VAL A 312 -12.17 15.09 12.07
N GLY A 313 -12.53 16.34 11.86
CA GLY A 313 -12.03 17.48 12.65
C GLY A 313 -10.60 17.88 12.30
N ILE A 314 -10.10 17.56 11.11
CA ILE A 314 -8.82 18.03 10.61
C ILE A 314 -9.06 19.31 9.82
N GLU A 315 -9.14 20.42 10.57
CA GLU A 315 -9.29 21.75 10.01
C GLU A 315 -7.92 22.30 9.60
N GLY A 316 -7.93 23.18 8.61
CA GLY A 316 -6.71 23.85 8.17
C GLY A 316 -5.76 22.97 7.35
N ALA A 317 -6.23 21.84 6.80
CA ALA A 317 -5.46 21.09 5.82
C ALA A 317 -5.05 21.99 4.65
N VAL A 318 -3.74 22.03 4.36
CA VAL A 318 -3.17 22.94 3.36
C VAL A 318 -2.96 22.20 2.06
N THR A 319 -3.40 22.80 0.96
CA THR A 319 -3.15 22.30 -0.39
C THR A 319 -2.22 23.25 -1.14
N SER A 320 -1.33 22.69 -1.95
CA SER A 320 -0.62 23.45 -2.99
C SER A 320 -1.46 23.49 -4.28
N LYS A 321 -1.03 24.29 -5.27
CA LYS A 321 -1.54 24.16 -6.63
C LYS A 321 -1.17 22.78 -7.19
N PRO A 322 -1.96 22.24 -8.15
CA PRO A 322 -1.60 21.00 -8.82
C PRO A 322 -0.20 21.10 -9.44
N GLU A 323 0.59 20.08 -9.22
CA GLU A 323 1.91 19.89 -9.80
C GLU A 323 1.93 18.63 -10.68
N LEU A 324 2.97 18.49 -11.52
CA LEU A 324 3.14 17.32 -12.37
C LEU A 324 3.91 16.22 -11.65
N LEU A 325 3.28 15.08 -11.47
CA LEU A 325 3.93 13.84 -11.06
C LEU A 325 4.36 13.05 -12.30
N ARG A 326 5.66 13.10 -12.62
CA ARG A 326 6.23 12.40 -13.78
C ARG A 326 6.67 11.00 -13.37
N LEU A 327 6.04 9.99 -13.99
CA LEU A 327 6.40 8.58 -13.84
C LEU A 327 7.07 8.06 -15.13
N GLY A 328 7.51 6.81 -15.13
CA GLY A 328 8.22 6.25 -16.28
C GLY A 328 7.43 6.28 -17.60
N LYS A 329 6.13 5.95 -17.55
CA LYS A 329 5.26 5.84 -18.75
C LYS A 329 4.18 6.91 -18.86
N VAL A 330 3.80 7.53 -17.75
CA VAL A 330 2.69 8.49 -17.65
C VAL A 330 3.05 9.68 -16.79
N MET A 331 2.29 10.77 -16.91
CA MET A 331 2.27 11.90 -16.00
C MET A 331 0.88 12.07 -15.42
N HIS A 332 0.81 12.53 -14.17
CA HIS A 332 -0.43 12.85 -13.49
C HIS A 332 -0.40 14.27 -12.92
N LEU A 333 -1.58 14.86 -12.69
CA LEU A 333 -1.72 15.98 -11.78
C LEU A 333 -1.71 15.44 -10.34
N ARG A 334 -0.97 16.13 -9.47
CA ARG A 334 -0.84 15.81 -8.04
C ARG A 334 -1.03 17.06 -7.21
N THR A 335 -1.81 16.95 -6.13
CA THR A 335 -1.93 17.98 -5.11
C THR A 335 -1.67 17.39 -3.74
N PRO A 336 -0.53 17.67 -3.10
CA PRO A 336 -0.30 17.30 -1.71
C PRO A 336 -1.27 18.01 -0.77
N VAL A 337 -1.74 17.29 0.23
CA VAL A 337 -2.59 17.81 1.32
C VAL A 337 -1.88 17.54 2.63
N ILE A 338 -1.63 18.59 3.40
CA ILE A 338 -0.93 18.51 4.68
C ILE A 338 -1.88 19.03 5.77
N GLY A 339 -1.92 18.36 6.90
CA GLY A 339 -2.72 18.74 8.06
C GLY A 339 -2.09 18.26 9.36
N THR A 340 -2.79 18.44 10.46
CA THR A 340 -2.36 17.96 11.77
C THR A 340 -3.41 17.03 12.35
N LEU A 341 -3.00 15.87 12.85
CA LEU A 341 -3.89 14.94 13.52
C LEU A 341 -4.28 15.47 14.90
N PRO A 342 -5.57 15.74 15.16
CA PRO A 342 -6.02 16.12 16.50
C PRO A 342 -5.70 15.05 17.55
N SER A 343 -5.45 15.47 18.79
CA SER A 343 -5.14 14.54 19.90
C SER A 343 -6.25 13.52 20.17
N THR A 344 -7.49 13.86 19.80
CA THR A 344 -8.69 13.02 19.97
C THR A 344 -8.88 12.00 18.84
N ARG A 345 -8.08 12.06 17.78
CA ARG A 345 -8.22 11.21 16.59
C ARG A 345 -7.10 10.19 16.47
N ARG A 346 -7.39 9.12 15.76
CA ARG A 346 -6.47 8.02 15.54
C ARG A 346 -6.28 7.76 14.04
N PHE A 347 -5.15 7.15 13.68
CA PHE A 347 -4.76 6.90 12.30
C PHE A 347 -5.82 6.14 11.49
N LEU A 348 -6.34 5.03 12.04
CA LEU A 348 -7.32 4.19 11.34
C LEU A 348 -8.69 4.84 11.19
N GLU A 349 -9.09 5.75 12.07
CA GLU A 349 -10.32 6.57 11.89
C GLU A 349 -10.20 7.44 10.65
N VAL A 350 -9.07 8.14 10.50
CA VAL A 350 -8.81 9.00 9.33
C VAL A 350 -8.69 8.17 8.05
N ALA A 351 -7.96 7.05 8.12
CA ALA A 351 -7.80 6.14 6.98
C ALA A 351 -9.16 5.60 6.49
N GLY A 352 -10.05 5.19 7.40
CA GLY A 352 -11.40 4.71 7.08
C GLY A 352 -12.28 5.79 6.46
N GLU A 353 -12.13 7.05 6.90
CA GLU A 353 -12.85 8.15 6.27
C GLU A 353 -12.32 8.44 4.86
N LEU A 354 -11.03 8.39 4.62
CA LEU A 354 -10.45 8.63 3.30
C LEU A 354 -10.67 7.46 2.33
N HIS A 355 -10.66 6.20 2.79
CA HIS A 355 -10.72 5.02 1.94
C HIS A 355 -12.16 4.60 1.57
N PRO A 356 -12.43 4.28 0.26
CA PRO A 356 -11.61 4.60 -0.90
C PRO A 356 -11.77 6.06 -1.32
N THR A 357 -10.71 6.62 -1.92
CA THR A 357 -10.75 7.98 -2.49
C THR A 357 -11.56 8.01 -3.79
N PRO A 358 -12.04 9.19 -4.25
CA PRO A 358 -12.68 9.30 -5.56
C PRO A 358 -11.75 9.01 -6.74
N ALA A 359 -10.42 8.98 -6.52
CA ALA A 359 -9.45 8.60 -7.53
C ALA A 359 -9.54 7.13 -7.92
N VAL A 360 -10.05 6.27 -7.01
CA VAL A 360 -10.16 4.81 -7.22
C VAL A 360 -11.57 4.25 -7.04
N GLY A 361 -12.49 5.01 -6.44
CA GLY A 361 -13.88 4.57 -6.20
C GLY A 361 -14.88 5.34 -7.03
N GLY A 362 -15.28 6.51 -6.55
CA GLY A 362 -16.26 7.37 -7.23
C GLY A 362 -16.80 8.47 -6.33
N LYS A 363 -17.68 9.30 -6.89
CA LYS A 363 -18.29 10.44 -6.21
C LYS A 363 -19.76 10.60 -6.59
N PRO A 364 -20.67 10.85 -5.63
CA PRO A 364 -20.50 10.64 -4.18
C PRO A 364 -20.22 9.16 -3.86
N ARG A 365 -19.33 8.90 -2.87
CA ARG A 365 -18.87 7.53 -2.54
C ARG A 365 -20.04 6.55 -2.31
N ILE A 366 -20.99 6.95 -1.47
CA ILE A 366 -22.14 6.11 -1.10
C ILE A 366 -23.01 5.76 -2.32
N GLN A 367 -23.11 6.65 -3.30
CA GLN A 367 -23.91 6.43 -4.50
C GLN A 367 -23.13 5.62 -5.55
N ALA A 368 -21.85 5.91 -5.79
CA ALA A 368 -21.07 5.31 -6.86
C ALA A 368 -20.62 3.86 -6.56
N LEU A 369 -20.15 3.58 -5.32
CA LEU A 369 -19.56 2.27 -5.00
C LEU A 369 -20.51 1.08 -5.21
N PRO A 370 -21.81 1.14 -4.90
CA PRO A 370 -22.72 0.01 -5.11
C PRO A 370 -22.87 -0.42 -6.58
N PHE A 371 -22.56 0.46 -7.54
CA PHE A 371 -22.66 0.12 -8.98
C PHE A 371 -21.44 -0.66 -9.48
N ILE A 372 -20.27 -0.54 -8.82
CA ILE A 372 -19.03 -1.15 -9.31
C ILE A 372 -19.14 -2.67 -9.49
N PRO A 373 -19.66 -3.46 -8.52
CA PRO A 373 -19.80 -4.91 -8.70
C PRO A 373 -20.73 -5.32 -9.86
N GLY A 374 -21.67 -4.46 -10.26
CA GLY A 374 -22.54 -4.70 -11.40
C GLY A 374 -21.88 -4.42 -12.76
N PHE A 375 -20.79 -3.67 -12.77
CA PHE A 375 -20.00 -3.38 -13.96
C PHE A 375 -18.86 -4.35 -14.17
N GLU A 376 -18.10 -4.62 -13.11
CA GLU A 376 -16.81 -5.35 -13.17
C GLU A 376 -17.04 -6.86 -13.09
N PRO A 377 -16.52 -7.66 -14.05
CA PRO A 377 -16.64 -9.12 -14.02
C PRO A 377 -15.60 -9.79 -13.14
N HIS A 378 -14.93 -9.04 -12.28
CA HIS A 378 -13.86 -9.50 -11.38
C HIS A 378 -13.94 -8.78 -10.04
N ASP A 379 -13.37 -9.41 -9.02
CA ASP A 379 -13.13 -8.78 -7.74
C ASP A 379 -11.78 -8.05 -7.76
N ARG A 380 -11.75 -6.85 -7.20
CA ARG A 380 -10.53 -6.04 -7.08
C ARG A 380 -9.56 -6.55 -6.01
N GLY A 381 -10.07 -7.19 -4.98
CA GLY A 381 -9.25 -7.62 -3.86
C GLY A 381 -8.54 -6.48 -3.17
N LEU A 382 -7.22 -6.64 -3.04
CA LEU A 382 -6.35 -5.58 -2.53
C LEU A 382 -6.04 -4.50 -3.57
N TYR A 383 -6.27 -4.74 -4.86
CA TYR A 383 -6.12 -3.69 -5.87
C TYR A 383 -7.04 -2.52 -5.56
N THR A 384 -6.51 -1.29 -5.59
CA THR A 384 -7.18 -0.06 -5.12
C THR A 384 -7.57 -0.06 -3.62
N GLY A 385 -7.16 -1.09 -2.89
CA GLY A 385 -7.23 -1.16 -1.44
C GLY A 385 -6.11 -0.35 -0.78
N ALA A 386 -6.02 -0.42 0.55
CA ALA A 386 -4.99 0.25 1.33
C ALA A 386 -4.01 -0.78 1.90
N VAL A 387 -2.70 -0.55 1.74
CA VAL A 387 -1.64 -1.44 2.25
C VAL A 387 -0.53 -0.61 2.90
N GLY A 388 0.09 -1.16 3.96
CA GLY A 388 1.18 -0.49 4.66
C GLY A 388 1.31 -0.91 6.13
N TRP A 389 1.46 0.06 7.02
CA TRP A 389 1.67 -0.18 8.44
C TRP A 389 1.00 0.90 9.31
N VAL A 390 0.76 0.56 10.57
CA VAL A 390 0.26 1.46 11.62
C VAL A 390 1.18 1.35 12.82
N GLY A 391 1.49 2.47 13.47
CA GLY A 391 2.24 2.46 14.73
C GLY A 391 1.43 1.85 15.87
N LEU A 392 2.11 1.23 16.81
CA LEU A 392 1.48 0.65 18.00
C LEU A 392 0.74 1.71 18.85
N ASP A 393 1.14 2.99 18.75
CA ASP A 393 0.47 4.13 19.35
C ASP A 393 -0.94 4.39 18.74
N GLY A 394 -1.20 3.84 17.54
CA GLY A 394 -2.41 4.09 16.76
C GLY A 394 -2.56 5.53 16.26
N ARG A 395 -1.49 6.33 16.31
CA ARG A 395 -1.46 7.72 15.82
C ARG A 395 -0.55 7.91 14.62
N SER A 396 0.52 7.14 14.54
CA SER A 396 1.43 7.12 13.40
C SER A 396 1.09 6.00 12.42
N GLY A 397 1.52 6.11 11.18
CA GLY A 397 1.32 5.08 10.15
C GLY A 397 1.52 5.59 8.75
N GLU A 398 1.55 4.66 7.81
CA GLU A 398 1.58 4.95 6.38
C GLU A 398 0.82 3.86 5.63
N LEU A 399 -0.23 4.27 4.91
CA LEU A 399 -1.00 3.45 3.98
C LEU A 399 -0.94 4.05 2.60
N VAL A 400 -0.67 3.23 1.61
CA VAL A 400 -0.69 3.61 0.19
C VAL A 400 -1.88 2.95 -0.50
N VAL A 401 -2.37 3.57 -1.57
CA VAL A 401 -3.38 2.95 -2.44
C VAL A 401 -2.69 1.93 -3.33
N ALA A 402 -3.13 0.67 -3.28
CA ALA A 402 -2.50 -0.43 -4.02
C ALA A 402 -2.79 -0.33 -5.53
N LEU A 403 -1.93 0.36 -6.25
CA LEU A 403 -2.01 0.61 -7.68
C LEU A 403 -0.78 0.05 -8.41
N ARG A 404 -0.85 -0.01 -9.76
CA ARG A 404 0.26 -0.48 -10.62
C ARG A 404 0.83 -1.80 -10.10
N CYS A 405 -0.04 -2.79 -9.92
CA CYS A 405 0.28 -4.04 -9.24
C CYS A 405 -0.20 -5.26 -10.01
N ALA A 406 0.37 -6.39 -9.64
CA ALA A 406 -0.11 -7.71 -10.01
C ALA A 406 -0.16 -8.64 -8.79
N GLU A 407 -1.16 -9.49 -8.72
CA GLU A 407 -1.24 -10.61 -7.81
C GLU A 407 -0.59 -11.85 -8.45
N LEU A 408 0.45 -12.36 -7.82
CA LEU A 408 1.27 -13.49 -8.30
C LEU A 408 0.93 -14.75 -7.52
N SER A 409 0.57 -15.82 -8.24
CA SER A 409 0.23 -17.12 -7.65
C SER A 409 0.78 -18.25 -8.51
N GLY A 410 1.94 -18.78 -8.16
CA GLY A 410 2.65 -19.77 -8.96
C GLY A 410 2.93 -19.26 -10.38
N ALA A 411 2.47 -19.97 -11.38
CA ALA A 411 2.63 -19.62 -12.80
C ALA A 411 1.56 -18.62 -13.33
N ARG A 412 0.72 -18.06 -12.46
CA ARG A 412 -0.30 -17.09 -12.82
C ARG A 412 0.02 -15.72 -12.23
N ALA A 413 -0.17 -14.67 -13.04
CA ALA A 413 -0.20 -13.28 -12.60
C ALA A 413 -1.53 -12.64 -13.01
N ARG A 414 -2.16 -11.87 -12.11
CA ARG A 414 -3.31 -11.04 -12.41
C ARG A 414 -2.95 -9.58 -12.20
N ALA A 415 -2.91 -8.82 -13.28
CA ALA A 415 -2.63 -7.39 -13.26
C ALA A 415 -3.90 -6.57 -13.46
N TYR A 416 -3.91 -5.34 -12.94
CA TYR A 416 -5.07 -4.47 -12.92
C TYR A 416 -4.75 -3.05 -13.42
N ALA A 417 -5.72 -2.44 -14.08
CA ALA A 417 -5.69 -1.01 -14.40
C ALA A 417 -7.11 -0.44 -14.41
N GLY A 418 -7.27 0.85 -14.08
CA GLY A 418 -8.56 1.51 -14.02
C GLY A 418 -8.53 2.92 -14.58
N ALA A 419 -9.71 3.40 -15.01
CA ALA A 419 -9.94 4.76 -15.46
C ALA A 419 -11.16 5.38 -14.76
N GLY A 420 -11.10 6.69 -14.54
CA GLY A 420 -12.17 7.47 -13.93
C GLY A 420 -13.20 7.91 -14.98
N ILE A 421 -14.41 7.40 -14.88
CA ILE A 421 -15.50 7.70 -15.81
C ILE A 421 -16.31 8.90 -15.28
N VAL A 422 -16.40 9.93 -16.10
CA VAL A 422 -17.15 11.16 -15.86
C VAL A 422 -18.08 11.45 -17.06
N ASP A 423 -18.90 12.49 -16.96
CA ASP A 423 -19.67 12.93 -18.14
C ASP A 423 -18.72 13.32 -19.29
N GLY A 424 -19.02 12.81 -20.49
CA GLY A 424 -18.22 12.99 -21.69
C GLY A 424 -17.00 12.03 -21.80
N SER A 425 -16.84 11.03 -20.94
CA SER A 425 -15.82 9.99 -21.11
C SER A 425 -16.06 9.20 -22.40
N ASP A 426 -14.99 9.05 -23.21
CA ASP A 426 -14.97 8.25 -24.44
C ASP A 426 -14.48 6.83 -24.17
N PRO A 427 -15.24 5.77 -24.51
CA PRO A 427 -14.87 4.39 -24.21
C PRO A 427 -13.50 3.95 -24.77
N ALA A 428 -13.10 4.45 -25.95
CA ALA A 428 -11.82 4.09 -26.56
C ALA A 428 -10.66 4.81 -25.87
N ALA A 429 -10.85 6.08 -25.51
CA ALA A 429 -9.84 6.86 -24.77
C ALA A 429 -9.62 6.25 -23.38
N GLU A 430 -10.68 5.89 -22.64
CA GLU A 430 -10.57 5.27 -21.32
C GLU A 430 -9.93 3.87 -21.38
N ALA A 431 -10.23 3.07 -22.42
CA ALA A 431 -9.56 1.80 -22.65
C ALA A 431 -8.05 1.98 -22.89
N ASN A 432 -7.66 2.94 -23.74
CA ASN A 432 -6.26 3.26 -23.99
C ASN A 432 -5.54 3.75 -22.73
N GLU A 433 -6.21 4.53 -21.86
CA GLU A 433 -5.66 4.95 -20.59
C GLU A 433 -5.36 3.76 -19.68
N THR A 434 -6.28 2.80 -19.58
CA THR A 434 -6.04 1.57 -18.78
C THR A 434 -4.87 0.76 -19.34
N GLU A 435 -4.70 0.66 -20.66
CA GLU A 435 -3.58 -0.04 -21.27
C GLU A 435 -2.23 0.64 -20.98
N MET A 436 -2.17 1.97 -21.04
CA MET A 436 -0.96 2.72 -20.68
C MET A 436 -0.58 2.48 -19.22
N LYS A 437 -1.56 2.49 -18.30
CA LYS A 437 -1.34 2.22 -16.87
C LYS A 437 -0.89 0.79 -16.62
N LEU A 438 -1.44 -0.17 -17.36
CA LEU A 438 -1.10 -1.59 -17.24
C LEU A 438 0.37 -1.86 -17.62
N ARG A 439 0.91 -1.21 -18.63
CA ARG A 439 2.29 -1.41 -19.11
C ARG A 439 3.35 -1.27 -18.02
N THR A 440 3.11 -0.43 -17.01
CA THR A 440 4.05 -0.25 -15.89
C THR A 440 4.31 -1.55 -15.14
N ILE A 441 3.26 -2.33 -14.88
CA ILE A 441 3.41 -3.60 -14.18
C ILE A 441 3.83 -4.72 -15.16
N LEU A 442 3.35 -4.66 -16.40
CA LEU A 442 3.65 -5.65 -17.42
C LEU A 442 5.14 -5.79 -17.67
N ASP A 443 5.82 -4.67 -17.90
CA ASP A 443 7.27 -4.60 -18.16
C ASP A 443 8.10 -5.16 -16.98
N SER A 444 7.49 -5.31 -15.81
CA SER A 444 8.14 -5.83 -14.60
C SER A 444 7.91 -7.31 -14.35
N LEU A 445 6.99 -7.93 -15.10
CA LEU A 445 6.66 -9.36 -14.97
C LEU A 445 7.50 -10.26 -15.88
N VAL A 446 8.18 -9.69 -16.87
CA VAL A 446 9.03 -10.39 -17.84
C VAL A 446 10.49 -10.41 -17.45
#